data_58bff9d0bdb5f75431d7b5d385bcf87d
#
_entry.id   58bff9d0bdb5f75431d7b5d385bcf87d
#
_cell.length_a   1.000
_cell.length_b   1.000
_cell.length_c   1.000
_cell.angle_alpha   90.00
_cell.angle_beta   90.00
_cell.angle_gamma   90.00
#
_symmetry.space_group_name_H-M   'P 1'
#
loop_
_entity.id
_entity.type
_entity.pdbx_description
1 polymer ?
#
loop_
_entity_poly.entity_id
_entity_poly.type
_entity_poly.pdbx_seq_one_letter_code
_entity_poly.pdbx_strand_id
1 'polypeptide(L)'
;MKISKYILSIFVALLVFTHSNAAEKWDMALAYGASNFHSANATEFAKNVSDKSGGKLTIVTHPGGSLYKGGEIFRAVRTGQAQIGERFMSALGKEDPLLEIDSQPFLASSYSDAMKLYKASKPLTISALEAL
;
A
#
# COMPACT_ATOMS: atom_id res chain seq x y z
N MET A 1 -10.41 -52.71 31.83
CA MET A 1 -10.69 -51.24 31.86
C MET A 1 -9.45 -50.42 31.50
N LYS A 2 -8.86 -50.63 30.28
CA LYS A 2 -7.62 -49.96 29.81
C LYS A 2 -7.81 -49.20 28.49
N ILE A 3 -9.00 -49.18 27.90
CA ILE A 3 -9.31 -48.59 26.59
C ILE A 3 -9.58 -47.05 26.69
N SER A 4 -10.00 -46.57 27.88
CA SER A 4 -10.40 -45.16 28.08
C SER A 4 -9.25 -44.14 28.00
N LYS A 5 -8.01 -44.56 28.30
CA LYS A 5 -6.85 -43.63 28.31
C LYS A 5 -6.33 -43.26 26.90
N TYR A 6 -6.51 -44.17 25.95
CA TYR A 6 -6.04 -43.93 24.55
C TYR A 6 -7.02 -43.10 23.73
N ILE A 7 -8.32 -43.15 24.04
CA ILE A 7 -9.35 -42.34 23.38
C ILE A 7 -9.18 -40.85 23.71
N LEU A 8 -8.81 -40.53 24.96
CA LEU A 8 -8.57 -39.15 25.39
C LEU A 8 -7.30 -38.56 24.74
N SER A 9 -6.27 -39.37 24.51
CA SER A 9 -5.03 -38.90 23.83
C SER A 9 -5.22 -38.63 22.34
N ILE A 10 -6.13 -39.34 21.65
CA ILE A 10 -6.44 -39.11 20.23
C ILE A 10 -7.26 -37.84 20.03
N PHE A 11 -8.14 -37.49 20.98
CA PHE A 11 -8.95 -36.28 20.91
C PHE A 11 -8.15 -35.00 21.13
N VAL A 12 -7.06 -35.05 21.90
CA VAL A 12 -6.15 -33.90 22.10
C VAL A 12 -5.23 -33.67 20.89
N ALA A 13 -4.90 -34.74 20.14
CA ALA A 13 -4.04 -34.63 18.96
C ALA A 13 -4.76 -34.00 17.72
N LEU A 14 -6.09 -33.95 17.69
CA LEU A 14 -6.88 -33.36 16.61
C LEU A 14 -7.14 -31.85 16.76
N LEU A 15 -6.71 -31.22 17.86
CA LEU A 15 -6.76 -29.78 18.09
C LEU A 15 -5.57 -29.04 17.45
N VAL A 16 -4.79 -29.71 16.63
CA VAL A 16 -3.61 -29.15 15.99
C VAL A 16 -3.99 -28.44 14.69
N PHE A 17 -3.95 -27.11 14.75
CA PHE A 17 -3.62 -26.20 13.66
C PHE A 17 -4.58 -26.07 12.46
N THR A 18 -5.77 -25.60 12.68
CA THR A 18 -6.29 -24.66 11.70
C THR A 18 -5.67 -23.28 11.99
N HIS A 19 -4.45 -23.03 11.54
CA HIS A 19 -4.01 -21.67 11.26
C HIS A 19 -4.88 -21.21 10.08
N SER A 20 -6.05 -20.67 10.40
CA SER A 20 -6.80 -19.86 9.47
C SER A 20 -5.88 -18.68 9.14
N ASN A 21 -5.18 -18.73 8.00
CA ASN A 21 -4.62 -17.54 7.39
C ASN A 21 -5.83 -16.67 7.00
N ALA A 22 -6.38 -15.94 7.98
CA ALA A 22 -7.39 -14.94 7.70
C ALA A 22 -6.80 -14.00 6.66
N ALA A 23 -7.53 -13.81 5.54
CA ALA A 23 -7.10 -12.88 4.51
C ALA A 23 -6.93 -11.51 5.15
N GLU A 24 -5.76 -10.91 4.97
CA GLU A 24 -5.47 -9.56 5.46
C GLU A 24 -6.17 -8.55 4.55
N LYS A 25 -6.79 -7.55 5.15
CA LYS A 25 -7.48 -6.48 4.43
C LYS A 25 -6.83 -5.15 4.73
N TRP A 26 -6.41 -4.45 3.67
CA TRP A 26 -5.89 -3.09 3.75
C TRP A 26 -6.86 -2.10 3.13
N ASP A 27 -6.94 -0.91 3.70
CA ASP A 27 -7.70 0.21 3.16
C ASP A 27 -6.73 1.22 2.54
N MET A 28 -6.89 1.47 1.22
CA MET A 28 -6.04 2.37 0.44
C MET A 28 -6.72 3.70 0.19
N ALA A 29 -6.23 4.75 0.83
CA ALA A 29 -6.72 6.10 0.61
C ALA A 29 -6.20 6.67 -0.71
N LEU A 30 -7.10 7.17 -1.58
CA LEU A 30 -6.78 7.77 -2.86
C LEU A 30 -7.24 9.22 -2.89
N ALA A 31 -6.34 10.13 -3.29
CA ALA A 31 -6.63 11.55 -3.33
C ALA A 31 -7.61 11.93 -4.45
N TYR A 32 -7.58 11.21 -5.57
CA TYR A 32 -8.29 11.55 -6.80
C TYR A 32 -9.57 10.73 -6.98
N GLY A 33 -10.53 11.30 -7.74
CA GLY A 33 -11.79 10.63 -8.06
C GLY A 33 -11.59 9.31 -8.83
N ALA A 34 -12.57 8.43 -8.78
CA ALA A 34 -12.47 7.08 -9.35
C ALA A 34 -12.16 7.04 -10.86
N SER A 35 -12.63 8.06 -11.62
CA SER A 35 -12.36 8.17 -13.07
C SER A 35 -10.98 8.73 -13.40
N ASN A 36 -10.21 9.20 -12.42
CA ASN A 36 -8.85 9.69 -12.62
C ASN A 36 -7.89 8.51 -12.83
N PHE A 37 -6.92 8.65 -13.75
CA PHE A 37 -5.99 7.57 -14.09
C PHE A 37 -5.14 7.08 -12.90
N HIS A 38 -4.83 7.95 -11.94
CA HIS A 38 -4.14 7.56 -10.70
C HIS A 38 -4.97 6.54 -9.91
N SER A 39 -6.27 6.85 -9.71
CA SER A 39 -7.17 5.95 -8.97
C SER A 39 -7.47 4.67 -9.74
N ALA A 40 -7.57 4.74 -11.07
CA ALA A 40 -7.73 3.55 -11.93
C ALA A 40 -6.50 2.63 -11.81
N ASN A 41 -5.29 3.18 -11.90
CA ASN A 41 -4.04 2.43 -11.74
C ASN A 41 -3.90 1.82 -10.34
N ALA A 42 -4.26 2.58 -9.30
CA ALA A 42 -4.26 2.08 -7.92
C ALA A 42 -5.24 0.92 -7.71
N THR A 43 -6.41 0.99 -8.36
CA THR A 43 -7.41 -0.09 -8.32
C THR A 43 -6.92 -1.35 -9.04
N GLU A 44 -6.26 -1.19 -10.19
CA GLU A 44 -5.62 -2.31 -10.90
C GLU A 44 -4.48 -2.92 -10.07
N PHE A 45 -3.66 -2.08 -9.44
CA PHE A 45 -2.63 -2.55 -8.49
C PHE A 45 -3.25 -3.38 -7.36
N ALA A 46 -4.32 -2.90 -6.73
CA ALA A 46 -5.02 -3.60 -5.66
C ALA A 46 -5.53 -4.97 -6.10
N LYS A 47 -6.11 -5.06 -7.32
CA LYS A 47 -6.54 -6.31 -7.93
C LYS A 47 -5.36 -7.26 -8.14
N ASN A 48 -4.27 -6.77 -8.72
CA ASN A 48 -3.07 -7.57 -8.99
C ASN A 48 -2.43 -8.13 -7.71
N VAL A 49 -2.47 -7.37 -6.61
CA VAL A 49 -2.01 -7.83 -5.30
C VAL A 49 -2.88 -8.98 -4.79
N SER A 50 -4.21 -8.84 -4.87
CA SER A 50 -5.15 -9.90 -4.47
C SER A 50 -4.93 -11.18 -5.27
N ASP A 51 -4.84 -11.06 -6.59
CA ASP A 51 -4.63 -12.20 -7.49
C ASP A 51 -3.29 -12.90 -7.21
N LYS A 52 -2.19 -12.13 -7.10
CA LYS A 52 -0.84 -12.69 -6.87
C LYS A 52 -0.63 -13.25 -5.47
N SER A 53 -1.36 -12.74 -4.48
CA SER A 53 -1.32 -13.27 -3.10
C SER A 53 -2.21 -14.51 -2.92
N GLY A 54 -2.99 -14.89 -3.95
CA GLY A 54 -4.00 -15.94 -3.81
C GLY A 54 -5.10 -15.55 -2.81
N GLY A 55 -5.45 -14.26 -2.75
CA GLY A 55 -6.45 -13.70 -1.84
C GLY A 55 -5.98 -13.53 -0.39
N LYS A 56 -4.69 -13.77 -0.09
CA LYS A 56 -4.15 -13.59 1.26
C LYS A 56 -4.11 -12.13 1.70
N LEU A 57 -3.96 -11.20 0.73
CA LEU A 57 -4.04 -9.76 0.94
C LEU A 57 -5.06 -9.16 -0.02
N THR A 58 -6.05 -8.46 0.52
CA THR A 58 -7.02 -7.69 -0.25
C THR A 58 -6.86 -6.21 0.06
N ILE A 59 -6.72 -5.38 -0.98
CA ILE A 59 -6.65 -3.93 -0.83
C ILE A 59 -7.96 -3.32 -1.33
N VAL A 60 -8.66 -2.60 -0.45
CA VAL A 60 -9.87 -1.86 -0.78
C VAL A 60 -9.50 -0.40 -1.06
N THR A 61 -9.79 0.08 -2.26
CA THR A 61 -9.48 1.45 -2.68
C THR A 61 -10.61 2.41 -2.31
N HIS A 62 -10.26 3.59 -1.81
CA HIS A 62 -11.18 4.65 -1.38
C HIS A 62 -10.88 5.95 -2.16
N PRO A 63 -11.43 6.11 -3.38
CA PRO A 63 -11.15 7.26 -4.24
C PRO A 63 -11.81 8.54 -3.77
N GLY A 64 -11.34 9.67 -4.31
CA GLY A 64 -11.94 11.00 -4.11
C GLY A 64 -11.78 11.54 -2.70
N GLY A 65 -10.81 11.08 -1.94
CA GLY A 65 -10.62 11.51 -0.56
C GLY A 65 -11.75 11.05 0.37
N SER A 66 -12.40 9.92 0.05
CA SER A 66 -13.53 9.38 0.84
C SER A 66 -13.10 8.81 2.17
N LEU A 67 -11.88 8.25 2.27
CA LEU A 67 -11.31 7.77 3.54
C LEU A 67 -10.54 8.88 4.27
N TYR A 68 -9.60 9.53 3.55
CA TYR A 68 -8.84 10.69 4.02
C TYR A 68 -8.71 11.70 2.89
N LYS A 69 -8.80 13.00 3.21
CA LYS A 69 -8.55 14.06 2.22
C LYS A 69 -7.10 14.01 1.75
N GLY A 70 -6.84 14.43 0.51
CA GLY A 70 -5.52 14.33 -0.11
C GLY A 70 -4.37 14.84 0.77
N GLY A 71 -4.55 15.96 1.48
CA GLY A 71 -3.55 16.50 2.40
C GLY A 71 -3.34 15.69 3.70
N GLU A 72 -4.23 14.75 4.00
CA GLU A 72 -4.20 13.95 5.23
C GLU A 72 -3.62 12.54 5.01
N ILE A 73 -3.57 12.07 3.75
CA ILE A 73 -3.20 10.69 3.40
C ILE A 73 -1.82 10.34 3.93
N PHE A 74 -0.82 11.20 3.70
CA PHE A 74 0.54 10.95 4.16
C PHE A 74 0.59 10.76 5.69
N ARG A 75 -0.06 11.67 6.42
CA ARG A 75 -0.14 11.56 7.89
C ARG A 75 -0.86 10.28 8.32
N ALA A 76 -1.97 9.94 7.68
CA ALA A 76 -2.74 8.75 8.02
C ALA A 76 -1.90 7.46 7.86
N VAL A 77 -1.11 7.36 6.78
CA VAL A 77 -0.20 6.23 6.56
C VAL A 77 0.93 6.24 7.59
N ARG A 78 1.60 7.37 7.79
CA ARG A 78 2.70 7.51 8.75
C ARG A 78 2.31 7.17 10.19
N THR A 79 1.08 7.47 10.58
CA THR A 79 0.57 7.18 11.93
C THR A 79 -0.16 5.84 12.05
N GLY A 80 -0.15 5.01 11.01
CA GLY A 80 -0.78 3.69 11.01
C GLY A 80 -2.32 3.71 10.97
N GLN A 81 -2.93 4.87 10.65
CA GLN A 81 -4.40 4.98 10.50
C GLN A 81 -4.88 4.42 9.17
N ALA A 82 -4.01 4.35 8.17
CA ALA A 82 -4.22 3.62 6.93
C ALA A 82 -2.98 2.78 6.63
N GLN A 83 -3.17 1.59 6.07
CA GLN A 83 -2.06 0.69 5.74
C GLN A 83 -1.31 1.16 4.50
N ILE A 84 -2.01 1.81 3.58
CA ILE A 84 -1.47 2.27 2.30
C ILE A 84 -2.23 3.50 1.81
N GLY A 85 -1.59 4.32 1.00
CA GLY A 85 -2.21 5.49 0.38
C GLY A 85 -1.54 5.86 -0.93
N GLU A 86 -2.26 6.56 -1.79
CA GLU A 86 -1.74 7.12 -3.03
C GLU A 86 -1.79 8.65 -2.96
N ARG A 87 -0.68 9.27 -3.26
CA ARG A 87 -0.54 10.71 -3.28
C ARG A 87 0.52 11.15 -4.28
N PHE A 88 0.29 12.30 -4.93
CA PHE A 88 1.30 12.94 -5.75
C PHE A 88 2.55 13.25 -4.90
N MET A 89 3.73 12.82 -5.34
CA MET A 89 4.98 12.95 -4.57
C MET A 89 5.29 14.40 -4.23
N SER A 90 5.15 15.31 -5.22
CA SER A 90 5.41 16.75 -5.04
C SER A 90 4.51 17.44 -3.99
N ALA A 91 3.37 16.84 -3.63
CA ALA A 91 2.55 17.35 -2.54
C ALA A 91 3.19 17.17 -1.14
N LEU A 92 4.27 16.43 -1.07
CA LEU A 92 5.06 16.16 0.15
C LEU A 92 6.34 17.01 0.24
N GLY A 93 6.53 17.98 -0.66
CA GLY A 93 7.72 18.83 -0.68
C GLY A 93 7.94 19.66 0.58
N LYS A 94 6.90 19.88 1.40
CA LYS A 94 7.04 20.50 2.72
C LYS A 94 7.69 19.59 3.75
N GLU A 95 7.58 18.29 3.58
CA GLU A 95 8.20 17.28 4.44
C GLU A 95 9.68 17.12 4.05
N ASP A 96 9.97 16.99 2.74
CA ASP A 96 11.31 16.96 2.17
C ASP A 96 11.32 17.53 0.75
N PRO A 97 12.13 18.56 0.43
CA PRO A 97 12.22 19.14 -0.92
C PRO A 97 12.63 18.14 -2.03
N LEU A 98 13.33 17.05 -1.70
CA LEU A 98 13.66 16.00 -2.67
C LEU A 98 12.42 15.33 -3.27
N LEU A 99 11.28 15.38 -2.58
CA LEU A 99 10.02 14.83 -3.06
C LEU A 99 9.35 15.68 -4.15
N GLU A 100 9.88 16.89 -4.42
CA GLU A 100 9.43 17.78 -5.51
C GLU A 100 10.34 17.72 -6.76
N ILE A 101 11.36 16.89 -6.78
CA ILE A 101 12.39 16.90 -7.83
C ILE A 101 11.81 16.67 -9.24
N ASP A 102 10.79 15.83 -9.35
CA ASP A 102 10.11 15.50 -10.60
C ASP A 102 9.15 16.61 -11.08
N SER A 103 8.85 17.57 -10.23
CA SER A 103 7.93 18.70 -10.50
C SER A 103 8.67 19.99 -10.73
N GLN A 104 10.01 19.99 -10.77
CA GLN A 104 10.80 21.20 -11.00
C GLN A 104 10.66 21.65 -12.47
N PRO A 105 10.30 22.94 -12.71
CA PRO A 105 10.16 23.46 -14.06
C PRO A 105 11.44 23.27 -14.89
N PHE A 106 11.27 22.87 -16.15
CA PHE A 106 12.34 22.76 -17.15
C PHE A 106 13.40 21.68 -16.86
N LEU A 107 13.28 20.90 -15.80
CA LEU A 107 14.25 19.84 -15.48
C LEU A 107 14.14 18.65 -16.45
N ALA A 108 12.95 18.41 -16.98
CA ALA A 108 12.70 17.44 -18.03
C ALA A 108 11.79 18.07 -19.10
N SER A 109 12.24 18.07 -20.36
CA SER A 109 11.51 18.67 -21.48
C SER A 109 10.81 17.66 -22.39
N SER A 110 10.99 16.36 -22.10
CA SER A 110 10.37 15.24 -22.82
C SER A 110 10.06 14.08 -21.88
N TYR A 111 9.17 13.16 -22.30
CA TYR A 111 8.92 11.92 -21.55
C TYR A 111 10.19 11.07 -21.39
N SER A 112 11.09 11.08 -22.39
CA SER A 112 12.37 10.40 -22.30
C SER A 112 13.23 10.96 -21.17
N ASP A 113 13.30 12.29 -21.06
CA ASP A 113 14.08 12.96 -20.02
C ASP A 113 13.43 12.81 -18.65
N ALA A 114 12.09 12.89 -18.58
CA ALA A 114 11.35 12.61 -17.36
C ALA A 114 11.62 11.18 -16.84
N MET A 115 11.69 10.19 -17.74
CA MET A 115 12.01 8.82 -17.36
C MET A 115 13.47 8.66 -16.86
N LYS A 116 14.42 9.39 -17.46
CA LYS A 116 15.81 9.41 -16.96
C LYS A 116 15.90 10.05 -15.59
N LEU A 117 15.21 11.19 -15.42
CA LEU A 117 15.11 11.89 -14.14
C LEU A 117 14.52 10.98 -13.07
N TYR A 118 13.37 10.35 -13.33
CA TYR A 118 12.74 9.40 -12.42
C TYR A 118 13.68 8.27 -12.00
N LYS A 119 14.37 7.64 -12.96
CA LYS A 119 15.32 6.55 -12.65
C LYS A 119 16.49 7.02 -11.79
N ALA A 120 17.00 8.23 -12.05
CA ALA A 120 18.11 8.79 -11.30
C ALA A 120 17.71 9.25 -9.88
N SER A 121 16.53 9.87 -9.75
CA SER A 121 16.04 10.41 -8.47
C SER A 121 15.41 9.36 -7.56
N LYS A 122 14.90 8.24 -8.12
CA LYS A 122 14.17 7.23 -7.36
C LYS A 122 14.86 6.75 -6.07
N PRO A 123 16.18 6.44 -6.04
CA PRO A 123 16.83 6.05 -4.79
C PRO A 123 16.82 7.15 -3.74
N LEU A 124 16.98 8.41 -4.16
CA LEU A 124 16.97 9.58 -3.27
C LEU A 124 15.58 9.82 -2.69
N THR A 125 14.53 9.77 -3.52
CA THR A 125 13.14 9.94 -3.06
C THR A 125 12.69 8.82 -2.14
N ILE A 126 13.13 7.57 -2.38
CA ILE A 126 12.87 6.45 -1.46
C ILE A 126 13.55 6.72 -0.11
N SER A 127 14.83 7.10 -0.11
CA SER A 127 15.56 7.39 1.13
C SER A 127 14.94 8.56 1.91
N ALA A 128 14.48 9.60 1.20
CA ALA A 128 13.77 10.72 1.82
C ALA A 128 12.45 10.26 2.48
N LEU A 129 11.67 9.40 1.82
CA LEU A 129 10.42 8.87 2.38
C LEU A 129 10.65 7.95 3.59
N GLU A 130 11.72 7.16 3.58
CA GLU A 130 12.09 6.27 4.69
C GLU A 130 12.57 7.04 5.93
N ALA A 131 13.00 8.29 5.76
CA ALA A 131 13.44 9.16 6.84
C ALA A 131 12.29 9.92 7.54
N LEU A 132 11.08 9.92 6.96
CA LEU A 132 9.89 10.62 7.47
C LEU A 132 9.02 9.73 8.36
#